data_b8f2929321f4f30c8d7644c61d8cbe42
#
_entry.id   b8f2929321f4f30c8d7644c61d8cbe42
#
_cell.length_a   1.000
_cell.length_b   1.000
_cell.length_c   1.000
_cell.angle_alpha   90.00
_cell.angle_beta   90.00
_cell.angle_gamma   90.00
#
_symmetry.space_group_name_H-M   'P 1'
#
loop_
_entity.id
_entity.type
_entity.pdbx_description
1 polymer ?
#
loop_
_entity_poly.entity_id
_entity_poly.type
_entity_poly.pdbx_seq_one_letter_code
_entity_poly.pdbx_strand_id
1 'polypeptide(L)'
;MDTKSSIGSDGKVQKTAIQTGRDLIKSQIPLLPQKPGVYRMLDEGGNVLYVGKAVNLKKRVVSYTKPERISQRILRMVSETRKLEIITTHTEVEALLLESNLIKQFKPRFNVLLRDDKSFAHIYISQDDDWPILIKHRGSQRRPGNYFGPYASAGAVNRSLTALQKAFLLRNCSDNIFKNRTRPCLQYQIKRCSAPCVNYVTKAEYMDLVNQARSFLTGDTVSVQKTLSVRMEAASKNLDYERAAIYRDRI
;
A
#
# COMPACT_ATOMS: atom_id res chain seq x y z
N MET A 1 -40.47 -47.63 -14.17
CA MET A 1 -40.13 -46.44 -14.94
C MET A 1 -39.18 -45.60 -14.07
N ASP A 2 -37.91 -45.79 -14.30
CA ASP A 2 -36.82 -45.21 -13.50
C ASP A 2 -36.44 -43.83 -14.03
N THR A 3 -36.57 -42.80 -13.20
CA THR A 3 -35.97 -41.52 -13.44
C THR A 3 -34.69 -41.42 -12.61
N LYS A 4 -33.55 -41.88 -13.14
CA LYS A 4 -32.23 -41.61 -12.60
C LYS A 4 -31.87 -40.15 -12.88
N SER A 5 -31.76 -39.35 -11.83
CA SER A 5 -31.30 -37.99 -11.84
C SER A 5 -29.81 -37.93 -12.21
N SER A 6 -29.47 -37.15 -13.24
CA SER A 6 -28.12 -36.82 -13.68
C SER A 6 -27.50 -35.76 -12.80
N ILE A 7 -26.93 -36.14 -11.66
CA ILE A 7 -26.06 -35.29 -10.84
C ILE A 7 -24.66 -35.91 -10.90
N GLY A 8 -23.80 -35.50 -11.82
CA GLY A 8 -22.49 -36.14 -11.93
C GLY A 8 -21.37 -35.44 -12.68
N SER A 9 -21.64 -34.51 -13.58
CA SER A 9 -20.59 -33.93 -14.43
C SER A 9 -19.98 -32.62 -13.90
N ASP A 10 -20.80 -31.71 -13.40
CA ASP A 10 -20.32 -30.40 -12.97
C ASP A 10 -19.41 -30.44 -11.75
N GLY A 11 -19.67 -31.30 -10.80
CA GLY A 11 -18.84 -31.43 -9.60
C GLY A 11 -17.44 -31.99 -9.87
N LYS A 12 -17.29 -32.89 -10.85
CA LYS A 12 -15.98 -33.42 -11.26
C LYS A 12 -15.16 -32.38 -12.02
N VAL A 13 -15.78 -31.66 -12.94
CA VAL A 13 -15.13 -30.59 -13.73
C VAL A 13 -14.66 -29.46 -12.84
N GLN A 14 -15.47 -29.01 -11.88
CA GLN A 14 -15.06 -27.99 -10.91
C GLN A 14 -13.90 -28.45 -10.01
N LYS A 15 -13.92 -29.69 -9.49
CA LYS A 15 -12.83 -30.23 -8.68
C LYS A 15 -11.51 -30.29 -9.47
N THR A 16 -11.55 -30.70 -10.73
CA THR A 16 -10.38 -30.78 -11.61
C THR A 16 -9.81 -29.39 -11.90
N ALA A 17 -10.65 -28.40 -12.19
CA ALA A 17 -10.23 -27.02 -12.44
C ALA A 17 -9.60 -26.36 -11.19
N ILE A 18 -10.18 -26.58 -10.00
CA ILE A 18 -9.60 -26.11 -8.73
C ILE A 18 -8.22 -26.75 -8.49
N GLN A 19 -8.10 -28.05 -8.76
CA GLN A 19 -6.84 -28.77 -8.63
C GLN A 19 -5.77 -28.18 -9.56
N THR A 20 -6.10 -27.93 -10.84
CA THR A 20 -5.20 -27.37 -11.83
C THR A 20 -4.69 -25.97 -11.44
N GLY A 21 -5.57 -25.05 -11.05
CA GLY A 21 -5.15 -23.71 -10.63
C GLY A 21 -4.32 -23.73 -9.34
N ARG A 22 -4.66 -24.61 -8.40
CA ARG A 22 -3.90 -24.79 -7.15
C ARG A 22 -2.51 -25.39 -7.39
N ASP A 23 -2.40 -26.36 -8.29
CA ASP A 23 -1.11 -26.99 -8.60
C ASP A 23 -0.19 -26.03 -9.36
N LEU A 24 -0.74 -25.19 -10.22
CA LEU A 24 0.00 -24.10 -10.85
C LEU A 24 0.55 -23.14 -9.78
N ILE A 25 -0.28 -22.70 -8.82
CA ILE A 25 0.18 -21.82 -7.75
C ILE A 25 1.27 -22.51 -6.92
N LYS A 26 1.09 -23.81 -6.57
CA LYS A 26 2.06 -24.59 -5.82
C LYS A 26 3.40 -24.71 -6.54
N SER A 27 3.42 -24.92 -7.84
CA SER A 27 4.65 -25.05 -8.63
C SER A 27 5.48 -23.77 -8.64
N GLN A 28 4.83 -22.61 -8.48
CA GLN A 28 5.51 -21.31 -8.45
C GLN A 28 6.01 -20.89 -7.06
N ILE A 29 5.51 -21.48 -5.98
CA ILE A 29 5.90 -21.13 -4.61
C ILE A 29 7.42 -21.15 -4.35
N PRO A 30 8.20 -22.12 -4.82
CA PRO A 30 9.65 -22.13 -4.61
C PRO A 30 10.34 -20.89 -5.17
N LEU A 31 9.84 -20.34 -6.28
CA LEU A 31 10.39 -19.17 -6.98
C LEU A 31 9.98 -17.83 -6.37
N LEU A 32 9.02 -17.83 -5.43
CA LEU A 32 8.49 -16.58 -4.87
C LEU A 32 9.43 -15.95 -3.85
N PRO A 33 9.71 -14.64 -3.97
CA PRO A 33 10.52 -13.91 -2.99
C PRO A 33 9.78 -13.71 -1.67
N GLN A 34 10.56 -13.58 -0.60
CA GLN A 34 10.05 -13.24 0.74
C GLN A 34 10.03 -11.72 0.98
N LYS A 35 9.79 -10.95 -0.06
CA LYS A 35 9.77 -9.48 -0.06
C LYS A 35 8.34 -8.94 -0.14
N PRO A 36 8.13 -7.65 0.23
CA PRO A 36 6.88 -6.95 -0.08
C PRO A 36 6.64 -6.89 -1.58
N GLY A 37 5.37 -6.79 -1.96
CA GLY A 37 5.00 -6.62 -3.36
C GLY A 37 3.54 -6.88 -3.65
N VAL A 38 3.22 -6.91 -4.93
CA VAL A 38 1.90 -7.16 -5.48
C VAL A 38 1.95 -8.40 -6.36
N TYR A 39 0.90 -9.19 -6.31
CA TYR A 39 0.71 -10.35 -7.19
C TYR A 39 -0.59 -10.20 -7.96
N ARG A 40 -0.60 -10.73 -9.18
CA ARG A 40 -1.77 -10.78 -10.07
C ARG A 40 -2.05 -12.23 -10.45
N MET A 41 -3.31 -12.62 -10.36
CA MET A 41 -3.81 -13.90 -10.88
C MET A 41 -4.53 -13.65 -12.18
N LEU A 42 -4.17 -14.37 -13.24
CA LEU A 42 -4.70 -14.19 -14.58
C LEU A 42 -5.37 -15.49 -15.05
N ASP A 43 -6.38 -15.34 -15.91
CA ASP A 43 -7.01 -16.47 -16.62
C ASP A 43 -6.19 -16.90 -17.84
N GLU A 44 -6.71 -17.84 -18.61
CA GLU A 44 -6.09 -18.36 -19.84
C GLU A 44 -6.00 -17.30 -20.95
N GLY A 45 -6.95 -16.37 -21.00
CA GLY A 45 -6.95 -15.23 -21.93
C GLY A 45 -6.05 -14.08 -21.52
N GLY A 46 -5.34 -14.16 -20.39
CA GLY A 46 -4.48 -13.10 -19.88
C GLY A 46 -5.23 -12.00 -19.14
N ASN A 47 -6.54 -12.14 -18.88
CA ASN A 47 -7.29 -11.16 -18.11
C ASN A 47 -6.94 -11.25 -16.63
N VAL A 48 -6.78 -10.10 -15.98
CA VAL A 48 -6.48 -10.04 -14.54
C VAL A 48 -7.73 -10.38 -13.74
N LEU A 49 -7.72 -11.53 -13.07
CA LEU A 49 -8.79 -12.01 -12.19
C LEU A 49 -8.76 -11.35 -10.82
N TYR A 50 -7.56 -11.17 -10.28
CA TYR A 50 -7.33 -10.65 -8.95
C TYR A 50 -5.98 -9.96 -8.82
N VAL A 51 -5.95 -8.87 -8.06
CA VAL A 51 -4.72 -8.17 -7.64
C VAL A 51 -4.69 -8.17 -6.11
N GLY A 52 -3.54 -8.49 -5.52
CA GLY A 52 -3.38 -8.45 -4.08
C GLY A 52 -1.98 -8.06 -3.66
N LYS A 53 -1.87 -7.33 -2.56
CA LYS A 53 -0.58 -6.98 -1.95
C LYS A 53 -0.17 -7.99 -0.88
N ALA A 54 1.13 -8.04 -0.61
CA ALA A 54 1.70 -8.80 0.49
C ALA A 54 2.89 -8.07 1.12
N VAL A 55 3.06 -8.23 2.43
CA VAL A 55 4.32 -7.89 3.13
C VAL A 55 5.38 -8.96 2.83
N ASN A 56 4.93 -10.19 2.60
CA ASN A 56 5.75 -11.32 2.17
C ASN A 56 4.96 -12.09 1.11
N LEU A 57 5.37 -11.97 -0.15
CA LEU A 57 4.71 -12.57 -1.31
C LEU A 57 4.59 -14.08 -1.15
N LYS A 58 5.68 -14.78 -0.78
CA LYS A 58 5.68 -16.24 -0.61
C LYS A 58 4.66 -16.70 0.43
N LYS A 59 4.68 -16.11 1.63
CA LYS A 59 3.72 -16.47 2.70
C LYS A 59 2.27 -16.22 2.28
N ARG A 60 2.02 -15.13 1.56
CA ARG A 60 0.67 -14.78 1.11
C ARG A 60 0.15 -15.73 0.06
N VAL A 61 0.94 -16.04 -0.96
CA VAL A 61 0.54 -16.92 -2.06
C VAL A 61 0.31 -18.35 -1.57
N VAL A 62 1.13 -18.84 -0.64
CA VAL A 62 0.93 -20.15 0.01
C VAL A 62 -0.47 -20.27 0.65
N SER A 63 -1.06 -19.18 1.14
CA SER A 63 -2.40 -19.23 1.74
C SER A 63 -3.50 -19.68 0.78
N TYR A 64 -3.33 -19.48 -0.53
CA TYR A 64 -4.28 -19.92 -1.57
C TYR A 64 -4.22 -21.43 -1.89
N THR A 65 -3.21 -22.11 -1.41
CA THR A 65 -3.10 -23.57 -1.58
C THR A 65 -3.81 -24.38 -0.49
N LYS A 66 -4.38 -23.69 0.53
CA LYS A 66 -5.07 -24.30 1.69
C LYS A 66 -6.57 -24.06 1.58
N PRO A 67 -7.34 -24.96 0.89
CA PRO A 67 -8.75 -24.73 0.56
C PRO A 67 -9.65 -24.55 1.80
N GLU A 68 -9.31 -25.17 2.93
CA GLU A 68 -10.09 -25.12 4.17
C GLU A 68 -10.15 -23.70 4.79
N ARG A 69 -9.26 -22.80 4.37
CA ARG A 69 -9.09 -21.46 4.94
C ARG A 69 -9.52 -20.33 4.01
N ILE A 70 -10.09 -20.65 2.86
CA ILE A 70 -10.47 -19.64 1.85
C ILE A 70 -11.95 -19.73 1.50
N SER A 71 -12.56 -18.58 1.20
CA SER A 71 -13.97 -18.49 0.84
C SER A 71 -14.25 -19.10 -0.54
N GLN A 72 -15.52 -19.46 -0.80
CA GLN A 72 -15.96 -19.98 -2.10
C GLN A 72 -15.61 -19.06 -3.27
N ARG A 73 -15.71 -17.74 -3.07
CA ARG A 73 -15.29 -16.74 -4.07
C ARG A 73 -13.81 -16.87 -4.43
N ILE A 74 -12.95 -17.06 -3.43
CA ILE A 74 -11.49 -17.23 -3.64
C ILE A 74 -11.18 -18.60 -4.23
N LEU A 75 -11.92 -19.67 -3.85
CA LEU A 75 -11.78 -20.99 -4.48
C LEU A 75 -12.07 -20.91 -5.98
N ARG A 76 -13.14 -20.19 -6.36
CA ARG A 76 -13.48 -19.96 -7.76
C ARG A 76 -12.39 -19.16 -8.48
N MET A 77 -11.83 -18.11 -7.87
CA MET A 77 -10.71 -17.38 -8.43
C MET A 77 -9.50 -18.29 -8.67
N VAL A 78 -9.13 -19.13 -7.69
CA VAL A 78 -8.04 -20.10 -7.83
C VAL A 78 -8.32 -21.10 -8.95
N SER A 79 -9.55 -21.60 -9.11
CA SER A 79 -9.90 -22.54 -10.18
C SER A 79 -9.76 -21.96 -11.58
N GLU A 80 -9.98 -20.66 -11.73
CA GLU A 80 -9.88 -19.94 -13.00
C GLU A 80 -8.44 -19.44 -13.27
N THR A 81 -7.56 -19.45 -12.26
CA THR A 81 -6.16 -18.97 -12.42
C THR A 81 -5.35 -19.89 -13.32
N ARG A 82 -4.72 -19.31 -14.35
CA ARG A 82 -3.80 -19.99 -15.28
C ARG A 82 -2.40 -19.37 -15.29
N LYS A 83 -2.24 -18.17 -14.72
CA LYS A 83 -0.95 -17.50 -14.59
C LYS A 83 -0.89 -16.71 -13.29
N LEU A 84 0.26 -16.72 -12.63
CA LEU A 84 0.56 -15.89 -11.48
C LEU A 84 1.74 -14.96 -11.84
N GLU A 85 1.54 -13.68 -11.69
CA GLU A 85 2.59 -12.67 -11.89
C GLU A 85 2.85 -11.95 -10.58
N ILE A 86 4.09 -11.59 -10.34
CA ILE A 86 4.52 -10.86 -9.14
C ILE A 86 5.31 -9.60 -9.52
N ILE A 87 5.15 -8.56 -8.70
CA ILE A 87 5.94 -7.34 -8.76
C ILE A 87 6.45 -7.10 -7.34
N THR A 88 7.76 -7.16 -7.15
CA THR A 88 8.39 -6.85 -5.86
C THR A 88 8.45 -5.34 -5.65
N THR A 89 8.31 -4.91 -4.40
CA THR A 89 8.50 -3.53 -3.98
C THR A 89 9.52 -3.47 -2.86
N HIS A 90 10.06 -2.27 -2.59
CA HIS A 90 10.98 -2.09 -1.47
C HIS A 90 10.23 -2.04 -0.14
N THR A 91 9.03 -1.46 -0.13
CA THR A 91 8.25 -1.24 1.09
C THR A 91 6.80 -1.75 0.98
N GLU A 92 6.15 -1.95 2.15
CA GLU A 92 4.70 -2.24 2.19
C GLU A 92 3.86 -1.06 1.67
N VAL A 93 4.36 0.17 1.82
CA VAL A 93 3.67 1.38 1.34
C VAL A 93 3.61 1.39 -0.19
N GLU A 94 4.73 1.12 -0.85
CA GLU A 94 4.76 0.98 -2.32
C GLU A 94 3.83 -0.13 -2.80
N ALA A 95 3.83 -1.29 -2.12
CA ALA A 95 2.91 -2.38 -2.45
C ALA A 95 1.44 -1.95 -2.31
N LEU A 96 1.09 -1.13 -1.31
CA LEU A 96 -0.26 -0.61 -1.12
C LEU A 96 -0.67 0.34 -2.25
N LEU A 97 0.22 1.25 -2.64
CA LEU A 97 -0.01 2.20 -3.74
C LEU A 97 -0.17 1.45 -5.07
N LEU A 98 0.73 0.52 -5.35
CA LEU A 98 0.72 -0.27 -6.58
C LEU A 98 -0.54 -1.15 -6.67
N GLU A 99 -0.95 -1.83 -5.59
CA GLU A 99 -2.19 -2.60 -5.54
C GLU A 99 -3.40 -1.73 -5.91
N SER A 100 -3.53 -0.54 -5.28
CA SER A 100 -4.63 0.37 -5.56
C SER A 100 -4.66 0.83 -7.02
N ASN A 101 -3.50 1.17 -7.60
CA ASN A 101 -3.40 1.61 -8.99
C ASN A 101 -3.76 0.48 -9.98
N LEU A 102 -3.26 -0.74 -9.73
CA LEU A 102 -3.56 -1.90 -10.56
C LEU A 102 -5.04 -2.30 -10.48
N ILE A 103 -5.66 -2.21 -9.29
CA ILE A 103 -7.11 -2.46 -9.15
C ILE A 103 -7.93 -1.43 -9.93
N LYS A 104 -7.56 -0.15 -9.91
CA LYS A 104 -8.22 0.91 -10.69
C LYS A 104 -8.07 0.68 -12.21
N GLN A 105 -6.87 0.29 -12.62
CA GLN A 105 -6.52 0.05 -14.03
C GLN A 105 -7.25 -1.17 -14.60
N PHE A 106 -7.13 -2.33 -13.94
CA PHE A 106 -7.64 -3.60 -14.46
C PHE A 106 -9.06 -3.94 -14.04
N LYS A 107 -9.59 -3.30 -12.98
CA LYS A 107 -10.92 -3.56 -12.42
C LYS A 107 -11.21 -5.06 -12.26
N PRO A 108 -10.34 -5.84 -11.59
CA PRO A 108 -10.39 -7.28 -11.59
C PRO A 108 -11.69 -7.83 -10.97
N ARG A 109 -12.26 -8.87 -11.57
CA ARG A 109 -13.56 -9.45 -11.20
C ARG A 109 -13.64 -9.94 -9.75
N PHE A 110 -12.54 -10.43 -9.21
CA PHE A 110 -12.46 -10.97 -7.84
C PHE A 110 -11.93 -9.96 -6.81
N ASN A 111 -11.63 -8.74 -7.19
CA ASN A 111 -11.41 -7.69 -6.20
C ASN A 111 -12.73 -7.06 -5.75
N VAL A 112 -12.74 -6.51 -4.55
CA VAL A 112 -13.81 -5.59 -4.15
C VAL A 112 -13.61 -4.32 -4.96
N LEU A 113 -14.56 -4.00 -5.83
CA LEU A 113 -14.53 -2.74 -6.56
C LEU A 113 -14.79 -1.62 -5.55
N LEU A 114 -13.84 -0.72 -5.44
CA LEU A 114 -13.90 0.45 -4.56
C LEU A 114 -14.81 1.53 -5.20
N ARG A 115 -16.09 1.20 -5.39
CA ARG A 115 -17.07 2.07 -6.06
C ARG A 115 -17.60 3.18 -5.14
N ASP A 116 -17.65 2.90 -3.84
CA ASP A 116 -18.08 3.86 -2.82
C ASP A 116 -16.87 4.43 -2.08
N ASP A 117 -16.44 5.60 -2.48
CA ASP A 117 -15.30 6.30 -1.89
C ASP A 117 -15.53 6.66 -0.40
N LYS A 118 -16.78 6.76 0.07
CA LYS A 118 -17.10 7.18 1.43
C LYS A 118 -16.79 6.11 2.48
N SER A 119 -16.87 4.82 2.12
CA SER A 119 -16.65 3.70 3.06
C SER A 119 -15.19 3.29 3.20
N PHE A 120 -14.32 3.69 2.27
CA PHE A 120 -12.92 3.29 2.25
C PHE A 120 -11.98 4.36 2.83
N ALA A 121 -10.84 3.89 3.33
CA ALA A 121 -9.83 4.77 3.90
C ALA A 121 -8.96 5.40 2.80
N HIS A 122 -8.64 6.68 2.96
CA HIS A 122 -7.69 7.43 2.16
C HIS A 122 -6.52 7.90 3.03
N ILE A 123 -5.38 8.14 2.42
CA ILE A 123 -4.32 8.98 2.98
C ILE A 123 -4.62 10.40 2.50
N TYR A 124 -4.63 11.36 3.41
CA TYR A 124 -5.00 12.74 3.12
C TYR A 124 -3.88 13.68 3.52
N ILE A 125 -3.52 14.59 2.61
CA ILE A 125 -2.64 15.75 2.87
C ILE A 125 -3.46 17.01 2.64
N SER A 126 -3.59 17.87 3.68
CA SER A 126 -4.31 19.14 3.55
C SER A 126 -3.57 20.11 2.63
N GLN A 127 -4.30 21.05 2.01
CA GLN A 127 -3.77 22.04 1.07
C GLN A 127 -3.83 23.47 1.59
N ASP A 128 -4.87 23.81 2.35
CA ASP A 128 -5.15 25.19 2.74
C ASP A 128 -4.42 25.68 4.00
N ASP A 129 -3.58 24.82 4.59
CA ASP A 129 -2.83 25.15 5.79
C ASP A 129 -1.40 25.57 5.44
N ASP A 130 -0.89 26.55 6.15
CA ASP A 130 0.55 26.88 6.14
C ASP A 130 1.43 25.69 6.52
N TRP A 131 0.85 24.76 7.29
CA TRP A 131 1.48 23.55 7.79
C TRP A 131 0.61 22.33 7.49
N PRO A 132 0.61 21.79 6.24
CA PRO A 132 -0.22 20.66 5.86
C PRO A 132 -0.10 19.45 6.80
N ILE A 133 -1.24 18.77 7.03
CA ILE A 133 -1.29 17.56 7.86
C ILE A 133 -1.30 16.30 6.99
N LEU A 134 -0.72 15.21 7.53
CA LEU A 134 -0.77 13.87 6.94
C LEU A 134 -1.56 12.94 7.84
N ILE A 135 -2.78 12.59 7.44
CA ILE A 135 -3.70 11.77 8.24
C ILE A 135 -4.47 10.75 7.40
N LYS A 136 -5.12 9.81 8.10
CA LYS A 136 -6.14 8.95 7.50
C LYS A 136 -7.46 9.72 7.41
N HIS A 137 -8.08 9.66 6.24
CA HIS A 137 -9.42 10.18 6.00
C HIS A 137 -10.38 9.04 5.64
N ARG A 138 -11.62 9.16 6.12
CA ARG A 138 -12.75 8.31 5.71
C ARG A 138 -13.99 9.18 5.64
N GLY A 139 -14.83 8.96 4.63
CA GLY A 139 -16.03 9.75 4.41
C GLY A 139 -15.92 10.66 3.19
N SER A 140 -16.76 11.67 3.10
CA SER A 140 -16.80 12.59 1.96
C SER A 140 -15.53 13.44 1.86
N GLN A 141 -15.00 13.61 0.66
CA GLN A 141 -13.81 14.41 0.35
C GLN A 141 -14.17 15.91 0.23
N ARG A 142 -14.62 16.52 1.34
CA ARG A 142 -15.05 17.94 1.33
C ARG A 142 -13.94 18.93 1.67
N ARG A 143 -12.86 18.47 2.30
CA ARG A 143 -11.76 19.36 2.70
C ARG A 143 -10.81 19.55 1.51
N PRO A 144 -10.32 20.79 1.26
CA PRO A 144 -9.30 21.01 0.24
C PRO A 144 -8.02 20.24 0.57
N GLY A 145 -7.49 19.51 -0.44
CA GLY A 145 -6.27 18.71 -0.26
C GLY A 145 -6.18 17.52 -1.19
N ASN A 146 -5.13 16.75 -1.00
CA ASN A 146 -4.85 15.58 -1.81
C ASN A 146 -5.33 14.31 -1.10
N TYR A 147 -6.18 13.54 -1.75
CA TYR A 147 -6.70 12.27 -1.29
C TYR A 147 -6.08 11.14 -2.12
N PHE A 148 -5.29 10.29 -1.46
CA PHE A 148 -4.66 9.13 -2.07
C PHE A 148 -5.40 7.87 -1.64
N GLY A 149 -5.73 7.02 -2.59
CA GLY A 149 -6.58 5.86 -2.38
C GLY A 149 -7.73 5.82 -3.37
N PRO A 150 -8.86 5.18 -3.08
CA PRO A 150 -9.21 4.49 -1.84
C PRO A 150 -8.44 3.18 -1.61
N TYR A 151 -8.31 2.78 -0.33
CA TYR A 151 -7.62 1.56 0.07
C TYR A 151 -8.56 0.60 0.78
N ALA A 152 -8.58 -0.66 0.36
CA ALA A 152 -9.46 -1.68 0.93
C ALA A 152 -9.13 -2.03 2.41
N SER A 153 -7.87 -1.87 2.84
CA SER A 153 -7.41 -2.23 4.19
C SER A 153 -7.08 -1.01 5.04
N ALA A 154 -7.98 -0.67 5.96
CA ALA A 154 -7.73 0.40 6.94
C ALA A 154 -6.51 0.13 7.85
N GLY A 155 -6.24 -1.15 8.17
CA GLY A 155 -5.04 -1.54 8.92
C GLY A 155 -3.75 -1.29 8.14
N ALA A 156 -3.74 -1.57 6.84
CA ALA A 156 -2.60 -1.26 5.98
C ALA A 156 -2.36 0.25 5.90
N VAL A 157 -3.43 1.06 5.75
CA VAL A 157 -3.32 2.53 5.76
C VAL A 157 -2.70 3.04 7.06
N ASN A 158 -3.09 2.50 8.22
CA ASN A 158 -2.48 2.91 9.50
C ASN A 158 -0.98 2.60 9.57
N ARG A 159 -0.56 1.41 9.11
CA ARG A 159 0.87 1.06 9.05
C ARG A 159 1.63 1.95 8.07
N SER A 160 1.06 2.18 6.89
CA SER A 160 1.63 3.07 5.89
C SER A 160 1.76 4.51 6.39
N LEU A 161 0.77 5.05 7.10
CA LEU A 161 0.86 6.37 7.73
C LEU A 161 2.00 6.45 8.75
N THR A 162 2.19 5.41 9.55
CA THR A 162 3.32 5.36 10.49
C THR A 162 4.67 5.39 9.76
N ALA A 163 4.82 4.68 8.65
CA ALA A 163 6.03 4.70 7.83
C ALA A 163 6.22 6.06 7.14
N LEU A 164 5.16 6.63 6.56
CA LEU A 164 5.19 7.95 5.92
C LEU A 164 5.53 9.07 6.90
N GLN A 165 5.01 9.02 8.13
CA GLN A 165 5.35 10.00 9.16
C GLN A 165 6.83 9.93 9.53
N LYS A 166 7.41 8.73 9.61
CA LYS A 166 8.87 8.57 9.84
C LYS A 166 9.68 9.07 8.64
N ALA A 167 9.25 8.80 7.41
CA ALA A 167 9.97 9.18 6.22
C ALA A 167 9.90 10.68 5.92
N PHE A 168 8.73 11.30 6.10
CA PHE A 168 8.49 12.70 5.69
C PHE A 168 8.30 13.68 6.86
N LEU A 169 8.28 13.21 8.10
CA LEU A 169 8.23 14.01 9.34
C LEU A 169 7.09 15.04 9.39
N LEU A 170 5.95 14.73 8.71
CA LEU A 170 4.79 15.61 8.66
C LEU A 170 3.92 15.50 9.92
N ARG A 171 3.37 16.63 10.34
CA ARG A 171 2.46 16.67 11.48
C ARG A 171 1.16 15.88 11.22
N ASN A 172 0.58 15.35 12.28
CA ASN A 172 -0.70 14.65 12.28
C ASN A 172 -1.67 15.17 13.36
N CYS A 173 -1.28 16.21 14.10
CA CYS A 173 -2.10 16.82 15.12
C CYS A 173 -3.14 17.78 14.52
N SER A 174 -4.25 18.00 15.26
CA SER A 174 -5.25 19.01 14.90
C SER A 174 -4.69 20.42 15.03
N ASP A 175 -5.33 21.38 14.34
CA ASP A 175 -4.88 22.77 14.33
C ASP A 175 -4.99 23.42 15.71
N ASN A 176 -5.98 23.04 16.51
CA ASN A 176 -6.10 23.49 17.88
C ASN A 176 -4.88 23.05 18.72
N ILE A 177 -4.50 21.77 18.63
CA ILE A 177 -3.30 21.26 19.32
C ILE A 177 -2.03 21.95 18.79
N PHE A 178 -1.94 22.17 17.48
CA PHE A 178 -0.80 22.80 16.83
C PHE A 178 -0.58 24.23 17.34
N LYS A 179 -1.63 25.07 17.34
CA LYS A 179 -1.57 26.48 17.73
C LYS A 179 -1.24 26.70 19.21
N ASN A 180 -1.64 25.75 20.06
CA ASN A 180 -1.47 25.88 21.52
C ASN A 180 -0.19 25.20 22.06
N ARG A 181 0.72 24.75 21.17
CA ARG A 181 1.97 24.11 21.60
C ARG A 181 3.06 25.12 21.91
N THR A 182 3.69 24.94 23.07
CA THR A 182 4.85 25.73 23.53
C THR A 182 6.14 24.89 23.59
N ARG A 183 6.04 23.56 23.48
CA ARG A 183 7.18 22.63 23.48
C ARG A 183 6.92 21.47 22.52
N PRO A 184 7.98 20.84 21.97
CA PRO A 184 7.83 19.69 21.06
C PRO A 184 7.12 18.52 21.77
N CYS A 185 6.26 17.84 21.02
CA CYS A 185 5.52 16.69 21.54
C CYS A 185 6.27 15.38 21.31
N LEU A 186 5.70 14.28 21.83
CA LEU A 186 6.25 12.92 21.67
C LEU A 186 6.52 12.56 20.19
N GLN A 187 5.70 13.04 19.24
CA GLN A 187 5.91 12.73 17.80
C GLN A 187 7.25 13.25 17.28
N TYR A 188 7.71 14.38 17.78
CA TYR A 188 9.05 14.88 17.48
C TYR A 188 10.15 13.99 18.11
N GLN A 189 10.00 13.65 19.38
CA GLN A 189 10.98 12.82 20.10
C GLN A 189 11.15 11.44 19.47
N ILE A 190 10.06 10.83 18.98
CA ILE A 190 10.10 9.53 18.28
C ILE A 190 10.33 9.65 16.76
N LYS A 191 10.82 10.81 16.30
CA LYS A 191 11.19 11.10 14.90
C LYS A 191 10.06 10.82 13.89
N ARG A 192 8.86 11.31 14.19
CA ARG A 192 7.67 11.21 13.29
C ARG A 192 7.11 12.57 12.89
N CYS A 193 7.67 13.66 13.41
CA CYS A 193 7.26 15.02 13.10
C CYS A 193 8.47 15.94 13.24
N SER A 194 8.59 16.93 12.35
CA SER A 194 9.65 17.95 12.39
C SER A 194 9.41 19.08 13.39
N ALA A 195 8.32 19.03 14.18
CA ALA A 195 7.91 20.03 15.17
C ALA A 195 7.73 21.46 14.63
N PRO A 196 6.99 21.68 13.54
CA PRO A 196 6.72 23.01 13.01
C PRO A 196 5.96 23.91 14.02
N CYS A 197 5.23 23.34 14.97
CA CYS A 197 4.49 24.07 15.99
C CYS A 197 5.34 24.86 16.98
N VAL A 198 6.65 24.59 17.04
CA VAL A 198 7.64 25.28 17.91
C VAL A 198 8.82 25.80 17.08
N ASN A 199 8.63 25.99 15.77
CA ASN A 199 9.58 26.59 14.84
C ASN A 199 10.93 25.82 14.70
N TYR A 200 10.94 24.49 14.91
CA TYR A 200 12.15 23.66 14.69
C TYR A 200 12.43 23.39 13.23
N VAL A 201 11.52 23.75 12.35
CA VAL A 201 11.65 23.68 10.90
C VAL A 201 11.02 24.93 10.30
N THR A 202 11.63 25.50 9.27
CA THR A 202 11.08 26.63 8.52
C THR A 202 9.90 26.18 7.64
N LYS A 203 9.05 27.13 7.25
CA LYS A 203 7.94 26.87 6.33
C LYS A 203 8.43 26.28 5.00
N ALA A 204 9.54 26.79 4.45
CA ALA A 204 10.10 26.31 3.19
C ALA A 204 10.59 24.87 3.30
N GLU A 205 11.32 24.53 4.35
CA GLU A 205 11.75 23.15 4.60
C GLU A 205 10.58 22.19 4.82
N TYR A 206 9.56 22.64 5.56
CA TYR A 206 8.37 21.83 5.78
C TYR A 206 7.60 21.57 4.47
N MET A 207 7.44 22.58 3.63
CA MET A 207 6.79 22.43 2.32
C MET A 207 7.59 21.53 1.37
N ASP A 208 8.90 21.49 1.46
CA ASP A 208 9.74 20.52 0.73
C ASP A 208 9.43 19.07 1.19
N LEU A 209 9.27 18.84 2.49
CA LEU A 209 8.83 17.53 3.03
C LEU A 209 7.43 17.15 2.52
N VAL A 210 6.49 18.10 2.47
CA VAL A 210 5.14 17.90 1.93
C VAL A 210 5.19 17.51 0.46
N ASN A 211 5.99 18.20 -0.34
CA ASN A 211 6.13 17.92 -1.78
C ASN A 211 6.76 16.53 -2.02
N GLN A 212 7.78 16.16 -1.25
CA GLN A 212 8.35 14.81 -1.30
C GLN A 212 7.30 13.74 -0.97
N ALA A 213 6.48 13.96 0.08
CA ALA A 213 5.40 13.04 0.42
C ALA A 213 4.34 12.93 -0.68
N ARG A 214 3.98 14.04 -1.33
CA ARG A 214 3.04 14.06 -2.48
C ARG A 214 3.61 13.27 -3.66
N SER A 215 4.86 13.53 -4.06
CA SER A 215 5.53 12.81 -5.15
C SER A 215 5.58 11.31 -4.87
N PHE A 216 5.95 10.92 -3.67
CA PHE A 216 5.95 9.52 -3.27
C PHE A 216 4.55 8.87 -3.38
N LEU A 217 3.51 9.56 -2.88
CA LEU A 217 2.13 9.05 -2.88
C LEU A 217 1.49 9.02 -4.28
N THR A 218 1.98 9.82 -5.22
CA THR A 218 1.60 9.75 -6.64
C THR A 218 2.34 8.66 -7.42
N GLY A 219 3.35 8.01 -6.80
CA GLY A 219 4.08 6.88 -7.40
C GLY A 219 5.48 7.21 -7.87
N ASP A 220 5.93 8.45 -7.73
CA ASP A 220 7.29 8.87 -8.09
C ASP A 220 8.29 8.59 -6.94
N THR A 221 8.39 7.30 -6.58
CA THR A 221 9.26 6.84 -5.50
C THR A 221 10.75 6.97 -5.86
N VAL A 222 11.08 6.75 -7.13
CA VAL A 222 12.47 6.78 -7.62
C VAL A 222 13.08 8.17 -7.49
N SER A 223 12.34 9.22 -7.87
CA SER A 223 12.84 10.60 -7.77
C SER A 223 13.01 11.03 -6.31
N VAL A 224 12.11 10.62 -5.42
CA VAL A 224 12.22 10.89 -3.99
C VAL A 224 13.45 10.21 -3.39
N GLN A 225 13.68 8.92 -3.68
CA GLN A 225 14.86 8.19 -3.23
C GLN A 225 16.15 8.81 -3.75
N LYS A 226 16.22 9.16 -5.04
CA LYS A 226 17.37 9.82 -5.64
C LYS A 226 17.68 11.17 -4.96
N THR A 227 16.65 11.97 -4.69
CA THR A 227 16.81 13.26 -3.99
C THR A 227 17.38 13.06 -2.58
N LEU A 228 16.85 12.08 -1.83
CA LEU A 228 17.34 11.78 -0.48
C LEU A 228 18.78 11.24 -0.51
N SER A 229 19.14 10.39 -1.48
CA SER A 229 20.49 9.89 -1.65
C SER A 229 21.49 11.01 -1.93
N VAL A 230 21.18 11.93 -2.84
CA VAL A 230 22.02 13.09 -3.13
C VAL A 230 22.21 13.97 -1.89
N ARG A 231 21.16 14.22 -1.12
CA ARG A 231 21.26 15.02 0.13
C ARG A 231 22.08 14.28 1.19
N MET A 232 21.94 12.96 1.30
CA MET A 232 22.75 12.13 2.21
C MET A 232 24.23 12.23 1.87
N GLU A 233 24.60 12.08 0.59
CA GLU A 233 25.97 12.18 0.12
C GLU A 233 26.55 13.59 0.35
N ALA A 234 25.78 14.65 0.07
CA ALA A 234 26.21 16.03 0.31
C ALA A 234 26.47 16.28 1.81
N ALA A 235 25.57 15.82 2.69
CA ALA A 235 25.77 15.94 4.14
C ALA A 235 27.01 15.15 4.60
N SER A 236 27.24 13.96 4.08
CA SER A 236 28.42 13.15 4.39
C SER A 236 29.73 13.83 3.94
N LYS A 237 29.75 14.42 2.73
CA LYS A 237 30.91 15.18 2.23
C LYS A 237 31.24 16.40 3.11
N ASN A 238 30.22 17.02 3.69
CA ASN A 238 30.36 18.15 4.60
C ASN A 238 30.63 17.72 6.06
N LEU A 239 30.87 16.42 6.30
CA LEU A 239 31.11 15.82 7.62
C LEU A 239 29.91 15.97 8.59
N ASP A 240 28.72 16.31 8.07
CA ASP A 240 27.46 16.36 8.84
C ASP A 240 26.82 14.96 8.88
N TYR A 241 27.42 14.09 9.67
CA TYR A 241 27.01 12.70 9.77
C TYR A 241 25.62 12.52 10.40
N GLU A 242 25.18 13.44 11.25
CA GLU A 242 23.83 13.40 11.84
C GLU A 242 22.76 13.63 10.76
N ARG A 243 22.93 14.63 9.91
CA ARG A 243 22.04 14.84 8.75
C ARG A 243 22.12 13.71 7.75
N ALA A 244 23.30 13.19 7.45
CA ALA A 244 23.45 12.03 6.57
C ALA A 244 22.69 10.83 7.10
N ALA A 245 22.76 10.54 8.40
CA ALA A 245 22.00 9.46 9.04
C ALA A 245 20.48 9.68 8.95
N ILE A 246 20.00 10.92 9.12
CA ILE A 246 18.58 11.26 8.96
C ILE A 246 18.10 10.94 7.53
N TYR A 247 18.86 11.32 6.50
CA TYR A 247 18.51 11.04 5.11
C TYR A 247 18.56 9.55 4.79
N ARG A 248 19.57 8.82 5.28
CA ARG A 248 19.68 7.36 5.16
C ARG A 248 18.45 6.65 5.74
N ASP A 249 18.02 7.05 6.94
CA ASP A 249 16.89 6.40 7.63
C ASP A 249 15.53 6.71 6.97
N ARG A 250 15.50 7.66 6.03
CA ARG A 250 14.32 8.05 5.25
C ARG A 250 14.25 7.37 3.86
N ILE A 251 15.36 6.84 3.35
CA ILE A 251 15.44 6.07 2.09
C ILE A 251 14.87 4.66 2.30
#